data_5ad9de0d4385959c9074c442991e39e0
#
_entry.id   5ad9de0d4385959c9074c442991e39e0
#
_cell.length_a   1.000
_cell.length_b   1.000
_cell.length_c   1.000
_cell.angle_alpha   90.00
_cell.angle_beta   90.00
_cell.angle_gamma   90.00
#
_symmetry.space_group_name_H-M   'P 1'
#
loop_
_entity.id
_entity.type
_entity.pdbx_description
1 polymer ?
#
loop_
_entity_poly.entity_id
_entity_poly.type
_entity_poly.pdbx_seq_one_letter_code
_entity_poly.pdbx_strand_id
1 'polypeptide(L)' 'MADLYLKRLEAERKTLWATCRLKGLAKDTPERQRIAAIDQAIAEHKAKAAE' A
#
# COMPACT_ATOMS: atom_id res chain seq x y z
N MET A 1 -17.65 11.62 2.00
CA MET A 1 -17.83 10.20 2.26
C MET A 1 -16.51 9.53 2.59
N ALA A 2 -16.54 8.61 3.52
CA ALA A 2 -15.33 7.86 3.82
C ALA A 2 -15.01 6.92 2.64
N ASP A 3 -13.77 6.93 2.24
CA ASP A 3 -13.31 6.09 1.13
C ASP A 3 -12.79 4.77 1.71
N LEU A 4 -13.65 3.77 1.76
CA LEU A 4 -13.29 2.48 2.32
C LEU A 4 -12.21 1.78 1.51
N TYR A 5 -12.22 1.97 0.20
CA TYR A 5 -11.21 1.37 -0.66
C TYR A 5 -9.82 1.93 -0.32
N LEU A 6 -9.72 3.24 -0.23
CA LEU A 6 -8.46 3.89 0.11
C LEU A 6 -7.99 3.48 1.50
N LYS A 7 -8.91 3.45 2.46
CA LYS A 7 -8.56 3.05 3.82
C LYS A 7 -8.02 1.62 3.87
N ARG A 8 -8.62 0.72 3.10
CA ARG A 8 -8.14 -0.66 3.03
C ARG A 8 -6.73 -0.73 2.46
N LEU A 9 -6.47 0.04 1.40
CA LEU A 9 -5.15 0.06 0.80
C LEU A 9 -4.11 0.58 1.79
N GLU A 10 -4.44 1.65 2.48
CA GLU A 10 -3.52 2.22 3.46
C GLU A 10 -3.26 1.27 4.63
N ALA A 11 -4.30 0.59 5.09
CA ALA A 11 -4.15 -0.37 6.17
C ALA A 11 -3.27 -1.56 5.75
N GLU A 12 -3.49 -2.06 4.56
CA GLU A 12 -2.70 -3.17 4.05
C GLU A 12 -1.24 -2.75 3.87
N ARG A 13 -1.01 -1.56 3.34
CA ARG A 13 0.33 -1.02 3.19
C ARG A 13 1.05 -0.95 4.54
N LYS A 14 0.38 -0.44 5.54
CA LYS A 14 0.95 -0.32 6.88
C LYS A 14 1.32 -1.70 7.44
N THR A 15 0.43 -2.68 7.27
CA THR A 15 0.68 -4.04 7.74
C THR A 15 1.88 -4.65 7.04
N LEU A 16 1.98 -4.47 5.72
CA LEU A 16 3.09 -4.99 4.95
C LEU A 16 4.41 -4.35 5.35
N TRP A 17 4.42 -3.04 5.56
CA TRP A 17 5.63 -2.35 6.02
C TRP A 17 6.08 -2.87 7.38
N ALA A 18 5.14 -3.09 8.30
CA ALA A 18 5.47 -3.63 9.61
C ALA A 18 6.09 -5.03 9.47
N THR A 19 5.50 -5.85 8.61
CA THR A 19 6.03 -7.19 8.36
C THR A 19 7.45 -7.13 7.80
N CYS A 20 7.68 -6.24 6.83
CA CYS A 20 9.01 -6.08 6.24
C CYS A 20 10.04 -5.67 7.28
N ARG A 21 9.67 -4.74 8.14
CA ARG A 21 10.59 -4.25 9.17
C ARG A 21 10.94 -5.33 10.19
N LEU A 22 9.93 -6.11 10.61
CA LEU A 22 10.15 -7.16 11.59
C LEU A 22 11.03 -8.28 11.05
N LYS A 23 10.84 -8.61 9.79
CA LYS A 23 11.58 -9.72 9.18
C LYS A 23 12.88 -9.28 8.51
N GLY A 24 13.10 -7.97 8.37
CA GLY A 24 14.28 -7.47 7.68
C GLY A 24 14.35 -7.92 6.24
N LEU A 25 13.22 -7.93 5.56
CA LEU A 25 13.13 -8.43 4.20
C LEU A 25 13.83 -7.54 3.20
N ALA A 26 14.42 -8.15 2.19
CA ALA A 26 15.08 -7.43 1.10
C ALA A 26 14.05 -6.79 0.18
N LYS A 27 14.53 -5.93 -0.73
CA LYS A 27 13.66 -5.19 -1.64
C LYS A 27 12.91 -6.09 -2.61
N ASP A 28 13.43 -7.27 -2.89
CA ASP A 28 12.88 -8.15 -3.93
C ASP A 28 11.85 -9.12 -3.41
N THR A 29 11.36 -8.94 -2.19
CA THR A 29 10.39 -9.86 -1.63
C THR A 29 8.99 -9.59 -2.19
N PRO A 30 8.10 -10.60 -2.19
CA PRO A 30 6.72 -10.39 -2.60
C PRO A 30 6.01 -9.31 -1.80
N GLU A 31 6.34 -9.18 -0.52
CA GLU A 31 5.76 -8.15 0.32
C GLU A 31 6.11 -6.76 -0.18
N ARG A 32 7.36 -6.55 -0.57
CA ARG A 32 7.78 -5.26 -1.10
C ARG A 32 7.12 -4.96 -2.44
N GLN A 33 6.97 -5.98 -3.28
CA GLN A 33 6.27 -5.81 -4.55
C GLN A 33 4.81 -5.46 -4.31
N ARG A 34 4.19 -6.08 -3.32
CA ARG A 34 2.81 -5.77 -2.98
C ARG A 34 2.67 -4.32 -2.50
N ILE A 35 3.62 -3.85 -1.69
CA ILE A 35 3.63 -2.47 -1.22
C ILE A 35 3.68 -1.51 -2.41
N ALA A 36 4.55 -1.77 -3.37
CA ALA A 36 4.67 -0.92 -4.56
C ALA A 36 3.36 -0.90 -5.34
N ALA A 37 2.72 -2.04 -5.49
CA ALA A 37 1.43 -2.11 -6.18
C ALA A 37 0.36 -1.32 -5.45
N ILE A 38 0.34 -1.41 -4.12
CA ILE A 38 -0.63 -0.67 -3.32
C ILE A 38 -0.38 0.82 -3.42
N ASP A 39 0.88 1.25 -3.35
CA ASP A 39 1.22 2.66 -3.50
C ASP A 39 0.74 3.20 -4.84
N GLN A 40 0.93 2.45 -5.89
CA GLN A 40 0.46 2.85 -7.21
C GLN A 40 -1.05 2.94 -7.26
N ALA A 41 -1.74 1.98 -6.66
CA ALA A 41 -3.21 2.00 -6.62
C ALA A 41 -3.72 3.20 -5.85
N ILE A 42 -3.07 3.54 -4.74
CA ILE A 42 -3.44 4.71 -3.95
C ILE A 42 -3.25 5.98 -4.77
N ALA A 43 -2.12 6.11 -5.44
CA ALA A 43 -1.83 7.30 -6.25
C ALA A 43 -2.85 7.46 -7.38
N GLU A 44 -3.17 6.36 -8.06
CA GLU A 44 -4.16 6.41 -9.13
C GLU A 44 -5.55 6.77 -8.61
N HIS A 45 -5.92 6.21 -7.47
CA HIS A 45 -7.22 6.49 -6.87
C HIS A 45 -7.33 7.95 -6.47
N LYS A 46 -6.28 8.49 -5.86
CA LYS A 46 -6.28 9.90 -5.47
C LYS A 46 -6.31 10.83 -6.67
N ALA A 47 -5.63 10.46 -7.74
CA ALA A 47 -5.63 11.26 -8.96
C ALA A 47 -7.05 11.34 -9.55
N LYS A 48 -7.76 10.23 -9.55
CA LYS A 48 -9.14 10.21 -10.03
C LYS A 48 -10.06 11.01 -9.12
N ALA A 49 -9.87 10.88 -7.81
CA ALA A 49 -10.71 11.59 -6.86
C ALA A 49 -10.49 13.09 -6.91
N ALA A 50 -9.28 13.51 -7.30
CA ALA A 50 -8.95 14.93 -7.37
C ALA A 50 -9.60 15.64 -8.56
N GLU A 51 -10.11 14.90 -9.51
CA GLU A 51 -10.82 15.50 -10.64
C GLU A 51 -12.23 15.89 -10.23
#